data_74645f4b55c4fed29ecbcd33a1e0822f
#
_entry.id   74645f4b55c4fed29ecbcd33a1e0822f
#
_cell.length_a   1.000
_cell.length_b   1.000
_cell.length_c   1.000
_cell.angle_alpha   90.00
_cell.angle_beta   90.00
_cell.angle_gamma   90.00
#
_symmetry.space_group_name_H-M   'P 1'
#
loop_
_entity.id
_entity.type
_entity.pdbx_description
1 polymer ?
#
loop_
_entity_poly.entity_id
_entity_poly.type
_entity_poly.pdbx_seq_one_letter_code
_entity_poly.pdbx_strand_id
1 'polypeptide(L)'
;VLINDGHIPEDVTIQVLTQARDHLIERTYESLVGAKNVIVHFYNSTSVLQRKVVFNQDKEGIKKIALDAAKKCKSLEHMLPGTNVYYEYSPESYTGTELEYALEVCNAVIEEIAPTPDRKMVINLPATVEMTTPNVYADSIEWMSRRLLKRESVILSLHPHNDRGTAIAAAELGYLAGADRIEGCLFGNGERTGNVDLVTLGLNLFSQGIDPQIDFGDIDEIKRTVEYCNQLPVAERSPYGGDLVYTAFSGSHQDAIKKGFEAMQKTATESGKEISELEWAVPYLPIDPMDVGRSYEAVIRVNSQSGKGGVAYLLKSDHSLDLPRKLQIEFSRVVQGLTDSEGGEVSSEKLWEIFQDEYLPAPMEKSELKWGRFELKRMKTESEMDGEVKLQIVLRDGDKEVEASGTGNGPISAFLAILGAQGVETRLLDYIEHTMSAGGDAQAASYIELDIAGKTLWGVGIDSDIATSSLKAVISGVNRAIRA
;
A
#
# COMPACT_ATOMS: atom_id res chain seq x y z
N VAL A 1 -23.68 -11.78 -22.72
CA VAL A 1 -23.61 -12.00 -21.27
C VAL A 1 -23.85 -10.67 -20.57
N LEU A 2 -22.90 -9.76 -20.42
CA LEU A 2 -23.02 -8.55 -19.58
C LEU A 2 -24.32 -7.76 -19.80
N ILE A 3 -24.68 -7.48 -21.05
CA ILE A 3 -25.91 -6.73 -21.40
C ILE A 3 -27.15 -7.58 -21.11
N ASN A 4 -27.17 -8.82 -21.59
CA ASN A 4 -28.37 -9.69 -21.51
C ASN A 4 -28.70 -10.11 -20.09
N ASP A 5 -27.70 -10.23 -19.23
CA ASP A 5 -27.84 -10.68 -17.85
C ASP A 5 -27.97 -9.49 -16.86
N GLY A 6 -27.98 -8.25 -17.37
CA GLY A 6 -28.21 -7.04 -16.59
C GLY A 6 -27.06 -6.68 -15.64
N HIS A 7 -25.81 -7.04 -15.96
CA HIS A 7 -24.64 -6.77 -15.11
C HIS A 7 -24.07 -5.36 -15.27
N ILE A 8 -24.63 -4.53 -16.15
CA ILE A 8 -24.11 -3.18 -16.40
C ILE A 8 -24.94 -2.17 -15.60
N PRO A 9 -24.33 -1.41 -14.67
CA PRO A 9 -25.01 -0.34 -13.95
C PRO A 9 -25.62 0.69 -14.91
N GLU A 10 -26.71 1.33 -14.50
CA GLU A 10 -27.44 2.27 -15.37
C GLU A 10 -26.67 3.54 -15.75
N ASP A 11 -25.74 3.94 -14.91
CA ASP A 11 -24.85 5.10 -15.08
C ASP A 11 -23.59 4.78 -15.89
N VAL A 12 -23.35 3.50 -16.18
CA VAL A 12 -22.19 3.07 -16.99
C VAL A 12 -22.48 3.16 -18.48
N THR A 13 -21.59 3.81 -19.22
CA THR A 13 -21.60 3.82 -20.68
C THR A 13 -20.59 2.79 -21.20
N ILE A 14 -21.05 1.83 -21.99
CA ILE A 14 -20.19 0.81 -22.60
C ILE A 14 -19.48 1.42 -23.81
N GLN A 15 -18.16 1.30 -23.86
CA GLN A 15 -17.38 1.67 -25.03
C GLN A 15 -16.85 0.42 -25.73
N VAL A 16 -17.06 0.33 -27.04
CA VAL A 16 -16.53 -0.76 -27.89
C VAL A 16 -15.67 -0.17 -28.99
N LEU A 17 -14.39 -0.58 -28.96
CA LEU A 17 -13.41 -0.20 -29.96
C LEU A 17 -13.53 -1.08 -31.20
N THR A 18 -13.62 -0.48 -32.38
CA THR A 18 -13.70 -1.18 -33.66
C THR A 18 -12.81 -0.51 -34.72
N GLN A 19 -12.13 -1.32 -35.55
CA GLN A 19 -11.44 -0.78 -36.71
C GLN A 19 -12.45 -0.22 -37.71
N ALA A 20 -12.04 0.77 -38.50
CA ALA A 20 -12.82 1.37 -39.57
C ALA A 20 -12.99 0.40 -40.76
N ARG A 21 -13.71 -0.72 -40.54
CA ARG A 21 -14.05 -1.77 -41.50
C ARG A 21 -15.50 -2.16 -41.34
N ASP A 22 -16.26 -2.19 -42.44
CA ASP A 22 -17.72 -2.35 -42.42
C ASP A 22 -18.17 -3.56 -41.62
N HIS A 23 -17.60 -4.73 -41.84
CA HIS A 23 -18.00 -5.96 -41.15
C HIS A 23 -17.71 -5.94 -39.63
N LEU A 24 -16.65 -5.22 -39.20
CA LEU A 24 -16.33 -5.08 -37.78
C LEU A 24 -17.28 -4.06 -37.11
N ILE A 25 -17.60 -2.98 -37.81
CA ILE A 25 -18.58 -1.99 -37.32
C ILE A 25 -19.96 -2.65 -37.21
N GLU A 26 -20.41 -3.43 -38.22
CA GLU A 26 -21.66 -4.19 -38.15
C GLU A 26 -21.68 -5.12 -36.93
N ARG A 27 -20.62 -5.90 -36.74
CA ARG A 27 -20.52 -6.79 -35.57
C ARG A 27 -20.52 -6.06 -34.23
N THR A 28 -19.93 -4.87 -34.16
CA THR A 28 -19.98 -4.01 -33.01
C THR A 28 -21.42 -3.63 -32.64
N TYR A 29 -22.20 -3.17 -33.64
CA TYR A 29 -23.60 -2.82 -33.39
C TYR A 29 -24.45 -4.03 -32.97
N GLU A 30 -24.24 -5.20 -33.57
CA GLU A 30 -24.90 -6.44 -33.10
C GLU A 30 -24.62 -6.75 -31.62
N SER A 31 -23.39 -6.52 -31.19
CA SER A 31 -22.96 -6.80 -29.80
C SER A 31 -23.54 -5.83 -28.76
N LEU A 32 -23.99 -4.65 -29.19
CA LEU A 32 -24.48 -3.57 -28.33
C LEU A 32 -26.01 -3.57 -28.18
N VAL A 33 -26.73 -4.46 -28.86
CA VAL A 33 -28.19 -4.55 -28.77
C VAL A 33 -28.63 -4.78 -27.34
N GLY A 34 -29.52 -3.89 -26.84
CA GLY A 34 -30.07 -3.95 -25.48
C GLY A 34 -29.25 -3.16 -24.43
N ALA A 35 -28.12 -2.56 -24.79
CA ALA A 35 -27.41 -1.65 -23.92
C ALA A 35 -28.14 -0.31 -23.78
N LYS A 36 -28.02 0.36 -22.61
CA LYS A 36 -28.67 1.66 -22.34
C LYS A 36 -27.87 2.83 -22.91
N ASN A 37 -26.58 2.87 -22.61
CA ASN A 37 -25.66 3.92 -23.06
C ASN A 37 -24.44 3.29 -23.70
N VAL A 38 -24.07 3.72 -24.90
CA VAL A 38 -22.92 3.18 -25.63
C VAL A 38 -22.08 4.25 -26.30
N ILE A 39 -20.78 4.02 -26.35
CA ILE A 39 -19.84 4.72 -27.23
C ILE A 39 -19.39 3.72 -28.30
N VAL A 40 -19.66 4.03 -29.56
CA VAL A 40 -19.09 3.33 -30.71
C VAL A 40 -17.78 4.03 -31.04
N HIS A 41 -16.66 3.39 -30.66
CA HIS A 41 -15.32 3.93 -30.83
C HIS A 41 -14.69 3.34 -32.09
N PHE A 42 -14.65 4.08 -33.18
CA PHE A 42 -14.00 3.65 -34.42
C PHE A 42 -12.67 4.35 -34.64
N TYR A 43 -11.72 3.66 -35.26
CA TYR A 43 -10.38 4.16 -35.49
C TYR A 43 -9.76 3.68 -36.78
N ASN A 44 -8.84 4.45 -37.29
CA ASN A 44 -7.85 4.01 -38.31
C ASN A 44 -6.55 4.77 -38.09
N SER A 45 -5.43 4.15 -38.45
CA SER A 45 -4.15 4.84 -38.30
C SER A 45 -3.98 5.95 -39.33
N THR A 46 -3.42 7.06 -38.85
CA THR A 46 -3.15 8.27 -39.65
C THR A 46 -1.66 8.57 -39.78
N SER A 47 -0.79 7.81 -39.08
CA SER A 47 0.66 8.10 -39.04
C SER A 47 1.35 8.03 -40.40
N VAL A 48 2.39 8.83 -40.55
CA VAL A 48 3.24 8.85 -41.77
C VAL A 48 3.74 7.47 -42.12
N LEU A 49 4.21 6.72 -41.11
CA LEU A 49 4.78 5.39 -41.32
C LEU A 49 3.72 4.39 -41.77
N GLN A 50 2.58 4.31 -41.09
CA GLN A 50 1.53 3.32 -41.39
C GLN A 50 0.83 3.63 -42.71
N ARG A 51 0.63 4.88 -43.07
CA ARG A 51 0.16 5.24 -44.41
C ARG A 51 1.02 4.63 -45.50
N LYS A 52 2.35 4.67 -45.31
CA LYS A 52 3.32 4.17 -46.32
C LYS A 52 3.46 2.66 -46.30
N VAL A 53 3.61 2.02 -45.15
CA VAL A 53 4.06 0.61 -45.03
C VAL A 53 2.91 -0.36 -44.79
N VAL A 54 1.77 0.09 -44.25
CA VAL A 54 0.62 -0.78 -43.94
C VAL A 54 -0.51 -0.59 -44.96
N PHE A 55 -0.94 0.67 -45.13
CA PHE A 55 -2.09 0.97 -45.98
C PHE A 55 -1.70 1.17 -47.45
N ASN A 56 -0.48 1.59 -47.71
CA ASN A 56 -0.03 2.03 -49.01
C ASN A 56 -1.00 3.06 -49.65
N GLN A 57 -1.39 4.06 -48.85
CA GLN A 57 -2.35 5.10 -49.17
C GLN A 57 -1.77 6.48 -48.91
N ASP A 58 -2.24 7.45 -49.66
CA ASP A 58 -1.99 8.87 -49.38
C ASP A 58 -2.92 9.44 -48.27
N LYS A 59 -2.79 10.72 -47.98
CA LYS A 59 -3.62 11.41 -46.98
C LYS A 59 -5.10 11.35 -47.30
N GLU A 60 -5.49 11.54 -48.57
CA GLU A 60 -6.88 11.50 -49.00
C GLU A 60 -7.49 10.11 -48.82
N GLY A 61 -6.73 9.06 -49.19
CA GLY A 61 -7.17 7.67 -49.01
C GLY A 61 -7.41 7.32 -47.55
N ILE A 62 -6.53 7.73 -46.67
CA ILE A 62 -6.68 7.49 -45.21
C ILE A 62 -7.84 8.30 -44.63
N LYS A 63 -7.99 9.57 -44.98
CA LYS A 63 -9.13 10.41 -44.56
C LYS A 63 -10.47 9.80 -45.05
N LYS A 64 -10.49 9.25 -46.28
CA LYS A 64 -11.67 8.56 -46.79
C LYS A 64 -12.07 7.37 -45.94
N ILE A 65 -11.12 6.55 -45.42
CA ILE A 65 -11.41 5.43 -44.54
C ILE A 65 -12.15 5.92 -43.28
N ALA A 66 -11.68 7.01 -42.64
CA ALA A 66 -12.32 7.59 -41.48
C ALA A 66 -13.74 8.07 -41.75
N LEU A 67 -13.95 8.76 -42.89
CA LEU A 67 -15.26 9.28 -43.27
C LEU A 67 -16.25 8.16 -43.64
N ASP A 68 -15.81 7.14 -44.38
CA ASP A 68 -16.65 6.01 -44.69
C ASP A 68 -17.10 5.26 -43.43
N ALA A 69 -16.19 5.08 -42.46
CA ALA A 69 -16.51 4.50 -41.16
C ALA A 69 -17.52 5.36 -40.38
N ALA A 70 -17.34 6.66 -40.35
CA ALA A 70 -18.27 7.61 -39.67
C ALA A 70 -19.69 7.49 -40.31
N LYS A 71 -19.80 7.49 -41.63
CA LYS A 71 -21.08 7.27 -42.36
C LYS A 71 -21.68 5.92 -42.02
N LYS A 72 -20.87 4.87 -42.01
CA LYS A 72 -21.31 3.51 -41.70
C LYS A 72 -21.87 3.44 -40.28
N CYS A 73 -21.16 3.99 -39.27
CA CYS A 73 -21.63 4.03 -37.89
C CYS A 73 -22.99 4.73 -37.81
N LYS A 74 -23.16 5.91 -38.39
CA LYS A 74 -24.45 6.62 -38.41
C LYS A 74 -25.55 5.81 -39.03
N SER A 75 -25.27 5.12 -40.16
CA SER A 75 -26.26 4.34 -40.87
C SER A 75 -26.82 3.16 -40.08
N LEU A 76 -26.06 2.64 -39.12
CA LEU A 76 -26.41 1.48 -38.29
C LEU A 76 -27.06 1.86 -36.94
N GLU A 77 -27.18 3.12 -36.60
CA GLU A 77 -27.77 3.58 -35.35
C GLU A 77 -29.20 3.02 -35.12
N HIS A 78 -29.94 2.82 -36.22
CA HIS A 78 -31.29 2.20 -36.18
C HIS A 78 -31.32 0.78 -35.61
N MET A 79 -30.18 0.07 -35.53
CA MET A 79 -30.07 -1.27 -34.94
C MET A 79 -30.14 -1.25 -33.41
N LEU A 80 -29.99 -0.07 -32.78
CA LEU A 80 -29.96 0.13 -31.35
C LEU A 80 -31.15 0.98 -30.86
N PRO A 81 -32.37 0.50 -31.01
CA PRO A 81 -33.56 1.27 -30.64
C PRO A 81 -33.62 1.44 -29.10
N GLY A 82 -33.78 2.68 -28.65
CA GLY A 82 -33.85 2.99 -27.23
C GLY A 82 -32.49 3.11 -26.52
N THR A 83 -31.40 2.97 -27.24
CA THR A 83 -30.04 3.14 -26.73
C THR A 83 -29.56 4.58 -26.99
N ASN A 84 -28.90 5.18 -26.01
CA ASN A 84 -28.17 6.43 -26.22
C ASN A 84 -26.82 6.10 -26.87
N VAL A 85 -26.69 6.42 -28.15
CA VAL A 85 -25.47 6.14 -28.94
C VAL A 85 -24.63 7.40 -29.01
N TYR A 86 -23.39 7.31 -28.58
CA TYR A 86 -22.34 8.31 -28.74
C TYR A 86 -21.25 7.77 -29.66
N TYR A 87 -20.49 8.67 -30.26
CA TYR A 87 -19.40 8.32 -31.17
C TYR A 87 -18.08 8.76 -30.63
N GLU A 88 -17.08 7.94 -30.84
CA GLU A 88 -15.68 8.28 -30.61
C GLU A 88 -14.84 7.95 -31.82
N TYR A 89 -13.94 8.85 -32.16
CA TYR A 89 -12.96 8.65 -33.22
C TYR A 89 -11.55 8.86 -32.72
N SER A 90 -10.65 7.90 -33.05
CA SER A 90 -9.21 8.03 -32.84
C SER A 90 -8.45 8.03 -34.16
N PRO A 91 -7.68 9.11 -34.46
CA PRO A 91 -6.60 9.05 -35.45
C PRO A 91 -5.44 8.26 -34.82
N GLU A 92 -5.49 6.92 -34.92
CA GLU A 92 -4.51 6.03 -34.29
C GLU A 92 -3.09 6.43 -34.69
N SER A 93 -2.14 6.24 -33.78
CA SER A 93 -0.76 6.71 -33.92
C SER A 93 -0.68 8.25 -34.13
N TYR A 94 -1.51 9.00 -33.39
CA TYR A 94 -1.54 10.45 -33.44
C TYR A 94 -0.16 11.09 -33.28
N THR A 95 0.67 10.58 -32.33
CA THR A 95 2.03 11.05 -32.09
C THR A 95 3.00 10.86 -33.27
N GLY A 96 2.67 9.99 -34.22
CA GLY A 96 3.40 9.78 -35.47
C GLY A 96 2.75 10.42 -36.68
N THR A 97 1.73 11.26 -36.48
CA THR A 97 0.95 11.95 -37.54
C THR A 97 1.33 13.43 -37.58
N GLU A 98 1.38 14.02 -38.78
CA GLU A 98 1.54 15.46 -38.89
C GLU A 98 0.34 16.17 -38.23
N LEU A 99 0.60 17.18 -37.42
CA LEU A 99 -0.38 17.79 -36.56
C LEU A 99 -1.54 18.43 -37.34
N GLU A 100 -1.23 19.11 -38.45
CA GLU A 100 -2.21 19.72 -39.33
C GLU A 100 -3.08 18.65 -40.01
N TYR A 101 -2.50 17.49 -40.38
CA TYR A 101 -3.25 16.41 -40.97
C TYR A 101 -4.15 15.69 -39.96
N ALA A 102 -3.68 15.48 -38.73
CA ALA A 102 -4.52 14.96 -37.65
C ALA A 102 -5.75 15.87 -37.44
N LEU A 103 -5.54 17.18 -37.40
CA LEU A 103 -6.63 18.17 -37.30
C LEU A 103 -7.61 18.09 -38.49
N GLU A 104 -7.08 17.98 -39.70
CA GLU A 104 -7.90 17.86 -40.93
C GLU A 104 -8.82 16.65 -40.86
N VAL A 105 -8.28 15.48 -40.52
CA VAL A 105 -9.07 14.23 -40.42
C VAL A 105 -10.10 14.32 -39.28
N CYS A 106 -9.70 14.78 -38.11
CA CYS A 106 -10.62 14.95 -36.97
C CYS A 106 -11.76 15.90 -37.31
N ASN A 107 -11.46 17.05 -37.93
CA ASN A 107 -12.49 18.02 -38.35
C ASN A 107 -13.44 17.45 -39.38
N ALA A 108 -12.94 16.69 -40.35
CA ALA A 108 -13.77 16.02 -41.38
C ALA A 108 -14.73 14.99 -40.73
N VAL A 109 -14.26 14.24 -39.74
CA VAL A 109 -15.10 13.30 -38.98
C VAL A 109 -16.13 14.07 -38.10
N ILE A 110 -15.75 15.17 -37.46
CA ILE A 110 -16.67 16.02 -36.69
C ILE A 110 -17.79 16.56 -37.60
N GLU A 111 -17.47 17.00 -38.79
CA GLU A 111 -18.47 17.47 -39.77
C GLU A 111 -19.43 16.35 -40.20
N GLU A 112 -18.93 15.14 -40.47
CA GLU A 112 -19.74 13.99 -40.85
C GLU A 112 -20.65 13.50 -39.73
N ILE A 113 -20.14 13.36 -38.49
CA ILE A 113 -20.91 12.97 -37.31
C ILE A 113 -21.91 14.06 -36.92
N ALA A 114 -21.52 15.33 -37.07
CA ALA A 114 -22.32 16.51 -36.73
C ALA A 114 -22.79 16.54 -35.28
N PRO A 115 -21.86 16.46 -34.28
CA PRO A 115 -22.21 16.51 -32.87
C PRO A 115 -22.82 17.87 -32.48
N THR A 116 -23.55 17.86 -31.37
CA THR A 116 -24.14 19.07 -30.76
C THR A 116 -23.69 19.15 -29.28
N PRO A 117 -23.84 20.31 -28.62
CA PRO A 117 -23.55 20.42 -27.18
C PRO A 117 -24.32 19.43 -26.31
N ASP A 118 -25.54 19.04 -26.72
CA ASP A 118 -26.38 18.09 -25.99
C ASP A 118 -26.05 16.63 -26.32
N ARG A 119 -25.41 16.37 -27.48
CA ARG A 119 -24.95 15.06 -27.92
C ARG A 119 -23.53 15.19 -28.46
N LYS A 120 -22.60 15.27 -27.52
CA LYS A 120 -21.17 15.40 -27.85
C LYS A 120 -20.61 14.13 -28.47
N MET A 121 -19.56 14.26 -29.27
CA MET A 121 -18.70 13.17 -29.66
C MET A 121 -17.35 13.25 -28.95
N VAL A 122 -16.65 12.13 -28.89
CA VAL A 122 -15.29 12.08 -28.37
C VAL A 122 -14.31 12.08 -29.54
N ILE A 123 -13.32 12.97 -29.47
CA ILE A 123 -12.09 12.89 -30.27
C ILE A 123 -10.98 12.46 -29.34
N ASN A 124 -10.45 11.28 -29.55
CA ASN A 124 -9.40 10.71 -28.72
C ASN A 124 -8.06 10.78 -29.46
N LEU A 125 -7.07 11.40 -28.83
CA LEU A 125 -5.73 11.62 -29.40
C LEU A 125 -4.71 10.67 -28.74
N PRO A 126 -4.55 9.42 -29.23
CA PRO A 126 -3.75 8.44 -28.54
C PRO A 126 -2.24 8.65 -28.77
N ALA A 127 -1.47 8.68 -27.70
CA ALA A 127 -0.05 8.38 -27.79
C ALA A 127 0.13 6.86 -27.90
N THR A 128 -0.28 6.29 -29.05
CA THR A 128 -0.23 4.86 -29.34
C THR A 128 1.17 4.29 -29.10
N VAL A 129 2.19 5.08 -29.37
CA VAL A 129 3.55 4.92 -28.90
C VAL A 129 4.02 6.27 -28.36
N GLU A 130 4.61 6.29 -27.19
CA GLU A 130 5.24 7.51 -26.64
C GLU A 130 6.47 7.90 -27.48
N MET A 131 6.31 8.82 -28.41
CA MET A 131 7.38 9.24 -29.33
C MET A 131 8.12 10.51 -28.87
N THR A 132 7.53 11.29 -27.94
CA THR A 132 8.05 12.58 -27.49
C THR A 132 8.01 12.68 -25.96
N THR A 133 8.57 13.75 -25.41
CA THR A 133 8.43 14.07 -23.98
C THR A 133 7.00 14.54 -23.66
N PRO A 134 6.51 14.38 -22.41
CA PRO A 134 5.15 14.71 -22.02
C PRO A 134 4.72 16.15 -22.31
N ASN A 135 5.63 17.12 -22.15
CA ASN A 135 5.36 18.53 -22.47
C ASN A 135 5.10 18.75 -23.97
N VAL A 136 5.84 18.08 -24.87
CA VAL A 136 5.62 18.19 -26.32
C VAL A 136 4.27 17.57 -26.71
N TYR A 137 3.90 16.45 -26.07
CA TYR A 137 2.56 15.88 -26.26
C TYR A 137 1.49 16.87 -25.78
N ALA A 138 1.64 17.45 -24.60
CA ALA A 138 0.70 18.44 -24.06
C ALA A 138 0.58 19.69 -24.95
N ASP A 139 1.70 20.21 -25.49
CA ASP A 139 1.68 21.33 -26.44
C ASP A 139 0.85 20.98 -27.70
N SER A 140 0.96 19.74 -28.19
CA SER A 140 0.15 19.27 -29.33
C SER A 140 -1.35 19.18 -28.96
N ILE A 141 -1.69 18.78 -27.73
CA ILE A 141 -3.06 18.71 -27.24
C ILE A 141 -3.66 20.13 -27.14
N GLU A 142 -2.93 21.09 -26.57
CA GLU A 142 -3.37 22.49 -26.54
C GLU A 142 -3.61 23.05 -27.96
N TRP A 143 -2.69 22.75 -28.87
CA TRP A 143 -2.80 23.18 -30.24
C TRP A 143 -4.05 22.60 -30.94
N MET A 144 -4.36 21.31 -30.73
CA MET A 144 -5.57 20.64 -31.23
C MET A 144 -6.82 21.22 -30.58
N SER A 145 -6.85 21.31 -29.23
CA SER A 145 -7.99 21.82 -28.47
C SER A 145 -8.45 23.20 -28.95
N ARG A 146 -7.51 24.07 -29.30
CA ARG A 146 -7.79 25.42 -29.79
C ARG A 146 -8.27 25.49 -31.25
N ARG A 147 -8.17 24.39 -32.02
CA ARG A 147 -8.42 24.38 -33.49
C ARG A 147 -9.47 23.36 -33.95
N LEU A 148 -9.87 22.44 -33.09
CA LEU A 148 -10.96 21.51 -33.40
C LEU A 148 -12.26 22.30 -33.67
N LEU A 149 -12.95 21.90 -34.73
CA LEU A 149 -14.27 22.42 -35.03
C LEU A 149 -15.27 22.06 -33.95
N LYS A 150 -16.26 22.91 -33.69
CA LYS A 150 -17.32 22.67 -32.71
C LYS A 150 -16.80 22.20 -31.35
N ARG A 151 -15.73 22.81 -30.85
CA ARG A 151 -15.03 22.37 -29.62
C ARG A 151 -15.98 22.13 -28.45
N GLU A 152 -17.06 22.95 -28.33
CA GLU A 152 -18.11 22.81 -27.32
C GLU A 152 -18.95 21.55 -27.44
N SER A 153 -18.96 20.92 -28.63
CA SER A 153 -19.65 19.67 -28.94
C SER A 153 -18.71 18.46 -28.98
N VAL A 154 -17.43 18.65 -28.58
CA VAL A 154 -16.40 17.61 -28.56
C VAL A 154 -15.89 17.41 -27.16
N ILE A 155 -15.79 16.15 -26.74
CA ILE A 155 -15.00 15.72 -25.58
C ILE A 155 -13.62 15.35 -26.12
N LEU A 156 -12.60 16.11 -25.74
CA LEU A 156 -11.22 15.83 -26.10
C LEU A 156 -10.63 14.82 -25.13
N SER A 157 -10.40 13.62 -25.60
CA SER A 157 -9.88 12.49 -24.83
C SER A 157 -8.42 12.20 -25.15
N LEU A 158 -7.68 11.72 -24.15
CA LEU A 158 -6.29 11.29 -24.32
C LEU A 158 -6.14 9.83 -23.92
N HIS A 159 -5.29 9.12 -24.66
CA HIS A 159 -5.00 7.69 -24.42
C HIS A 159 -3.49 7.45 -24.51
N PRO A 160 -2.71 7.84 -23.49
CA PRO A 160 -1.28 7.62 -23.53
C PRO A 160 -0.90 6.19 -23.14
N HIS A 161 -0.01 5.58 -23.94
CA HIS A 161 0.74 4.39 -23.56
C HIS A 161 2.00 4.76 -22.79
N ASN A 162 2.68 3.79 -22.20
CA ASN A 162 3.77 4.00 -21.23
C ASN A 162 5.15 3.55 -21.77
N ASP A 163 5.38 3.65 -23.08
CA ASP A 163 6.61 3.14 -23.73
C ASP A 163 7.89 3.79 -23.21
N ARG A 164 7.82 5.02 -22.73
CA ARG A 164 8.93 5.77 -22.13
C ARG A 164 8.87 5.82 -20.61
N GLY A 165 7.85 5.22 -19.98
CA GLY A 165 7.60 5.32 -18.54
C GLY A 165 7.04 6.69 -18.11
N THR A 166 6.44 7.47 -19.03
CA THR A 166 5.99 8.84 -18.76
C THR A 166 4.50 9.07 -19.02
N ALA A 167 3.70 8.01 -19.17
CA ALA A 167 2.27 8.09 -19.48
C ALA A 167 1.48 8.93 -18.46
N ILE A 168 1.78 8.82 -17.16
CA ILE A 168 1.14 9.62 -16.11
C ILE A 168 1.39 11.12 -16.35
N ALA A 169 2.66 11.50 -16.52
CA ALA A 169 3.03 12.89 -16.76
C ALA A 169 2.42 13.42 -18.08
N ALA A 170 2.34 12.57 -19.11
CA ALA A 170 1.70 12.93 -20.38
C ALA A 170 0.19 13.18 -20.19
N ALA A 171 -0.49 12.35 -19.39
CA ALA A 171 -1.92 12.53 -19.06
C ALA A 171 -2.15 13.80 -18.24
N GLU A 172 -1.38 14.02 -17.16
CA GLU A 172 -1.51 15.21 -16.31
C GLU A 172 -1.28 16.51 -17.09
N LEU A 173 -0.18 16.59 -17.84
CA LEU A 173 0.12 17.78 -18.66
C LEU A 173 -0.90 17.96 -19.80
N GLY A 174 -1.36 16.88 -20.43
CA GLY A 174 -2.38 16.93 -21.46
C GLY A 174 -3.75 17.39 -20.92
N TYR A 175 -4.11 16.98 -19.69
CA TYR A 175 -5.29 17.49 -18.99
C TYR A 175 -5.18 18.99 -18.73
N LEU A 176 -4.04 19.44 -18.21
CA LEU A 176 -3.76 20.87 -18.02
C LEU A 176 -3.76 21.65 -19.34
N ALA A 177 -3.43 21.03 -20.46
CA ALA A 177 -3.45 21.60 -21.80
C ALA A 177 -4.87 21.68 -22.42
N GLY A 178 -5.90 21.22 -21.71
CA GLY A 178 -7.31 21.38 -22.08
C GLY A 178 -7.99 20.13 -22.63
N ALA A 179 -7.49 18.94 -22.32
CA ALA A 179 -8.26 17.71 -22.49
C ALA A 179 -9.39 17.62 -21.46
N ASP A 180 -10.48 16.97 -21.84
CA ASP A 180 -11.67 16.79 -20.99
C ASP A 180 -11.73 15.40 -20.36
N ARG A 181 -11.00 14.41 -20.91
CA ARG A 181 -11.09 13.00 -20.52
C ARG A 181 -9.75 12.30 -20.72
N ILE A 182 -9.45 11.34 -19.85
CA ILE A 182 -8.31 10.44 -19.97
C ILE A 182 -8.82 9.00 -20.05
N GLU A 183 -8.25 8.23 -20.97
CA GLU A 183 -8.45 6.78 -21.10
C GLU A 183 -7.22 6.05 -20.62
N GLY A 184 -7.40 5.03 -19.78
CA GLY A 184 -6.31 4.24 -19.24
C GLY A 184 -6.81 2.95 -18.65
N CYS A 185 -5.95 2.27 -17.88
CA CYS A 185 -6.28 1.03 -17.20
C CYS A 185 -5.88 1.11 -15.73
N LEU A 186 -6.62 0.39 -14.88
CA LEU A 186 -6.22 0.24 -13.49
C LEU A 186 -4.85 -0.44 -13.42
N PHE A 187 -3.94 0.14 -12.66
CA PHE A 187 -2.54 -0.26 -12.55
C PHE A 187 -1.77 -0.31 -13.87
N GLY A 188 -2.24 0.43 -14.89
CA GLY A 188 -1.54 0.62 -16.15
C GLY A 188 -1.43 -0.62 -17.04
N ASN A 189 -2.25 -1.66 -16.81
CA ASN A 189 -2.20 -2.87 -17.63
C ASN A 189 -2.56 -2.57 -19.10
N GLY A 190 -1.87 -3.20 -20.06
CA GLY A 190 -2.12 -2.97 -21.48
C GLY A 190 -1.01 -3.53 -22.35
N GLU A 191 -1.05 -3.18 -23.62
CA GLU A 191 -0.04 -3.64 -24.60
C GLU A 191 1.36 -3.08 -24.29
N ARG A 192 2.38 -3.86 -24.62
CA ARG A 192 3.82 -3.53 -24.45
C ARG A 192 4.15 -3.19 -23.01
N THR A 193 4.33 -1.90 -22.69
CA THR A 193 4.64 -1.35 -21.36
C THR A 193 3.39 -0.89 -20.60
N GLY A 194 2.21 -1.09 -21.18
CA GLY A 194 0.93 -0.69 -20.61
C GLY A 194 0.44 0.69 -21.03
N ASN A 195 -0.69 1.06 -20.48
CA ASN A 195 -1.35 2.35 -20.64
C ASN A 195 -1.06 3.27 -19.43
N VAL A 196 -1.59 4.49 -19.45
CA VAL A 196 -1.63 5.31 -18.26
C VAL A 196 -2.36 4.59 -17.13
N ASP A 197 -1.77 4.57 -15.95
CA ASP A 197 -2.35 3.97 -14.75
C ASP A 197 -3.38 4.93 -14.13
N LEU A 198 -4.66 4.55 -14.18
CA LEU A 198 -5.75 5.35 -13.63
C LEU A 198 -5.75 5.42 -12.10
N VAL A 199 -5.18 4.41 -11.41
CA VAL A 199 -5.02 4.45 -9.95
C VAL A 199 -4.04 5.56 -9.58
N THR A 200 -2.87 5.55 -10.20
CA THR A 200 -1.84 6.58 -9.96
C THR A 200 -2.35 7.97 -10.36
N LEU A 201 -2.98 8.10 -11.54
CA LEU A 201 -3.49 9.39 -12.02
C LEU A 201 -4.58 9.95 -11.07
N GLY A 202 -5.52 9.12 -10.64
CA GLY A 202 -6.61 9.54 -9.74
C GLY A 202 -6.08 9.94 -8.36
N LEU A 203 -5.16 9.18 -7.79
CA LEU A 203 -4.57 9.49 -6.47
C LEU A 203 -3.59 10.66 -6.53
N ASN A 204 -2.96 10.93 -7.68
CA ASN A 204 -2.22 12.17 -7.88
C ASN A 204 -3.15 13.40 -7.81
N LEU A 205 -4.33 13.36 -8.43
CA LEU A 205 -5.34 14.42 -8.31
C LEU A 205 -5.81 14.57 -6.86
N PHE A 206 -6.13 13.45 -6.20
CA PHE A 206 -6.53 13.43 -4.79
C PHE A 206 -5.48 14.09 -3.88
N SER A 207 -4.19 13.78 -4.08
CA SER A 207 -3.10 14.39 -3.31
C SER A 207 -2.97 15.91 -3.49
N GLN A 208 -3.60 16.47 -4.52
CA GLN A 208 -3.69 17.92 -4.77
C GLN A 208 -5.03 18.51 -4.35
N GLY A 209 -5.87 17.75 -3.64
CA GLY A 209 -7.19 18.18 -3.19
C GLY A 209 -8.26 18.21 -4.30
N ILE A 210 -8.05 17.49 -5.40
CA ILE A 210 -9.01 17.34 -6.50
C ILE A 210 -9.64 15.94 -6.40
N ASP A 211 -10.95 15.89 -6.19
CA ASP A 211 -11.71 14.64 -6.18
C ASP A 211 -11.71 14.02 -7.60
N PRO A 212 -11.08 12.84 -7.79
CA PRO A 212 -11.07 12.15 -9.08
C PRO A 212 -12.42 11.54 -9.44
N GLN A 213 -13.41 11.57 -8.53
CA GLN A 213 -14.71 10.92 -8.65
C GLN A 213 -14.61 9.39 -8.86
N ILE A 214 -13.53 8.80 -8.38
CA ILE A 214 -13.27 7.36 -8.35
C ILE A 214 -12.93 6.99 -6.91
N ASP A 215 -13.60 5.97 -6.39
CA ASP A 215 -13.37 5.47 -5.04
C ASP A 215 -12.21 4.45 -5.03
N PHE A 216 -11.12 4.81 -4.37
CA PHE A 216 -9.96 3.95 -4.12
C PHE A 216 -9.85 3.53 -2.65
N GLY A 217 -10.93 3.68 -1.86
CA GLY A 217 -10.95 3.43 -0.42
C GLY A 217 -10.67 1.98 0.01
N ASP A 218 -10.69 1.01 -0.91
CA ASP A 218 -10.17 -0.35 -0.72
C ASP A 218 -9.27 -0.74 -1.91
N ILE A 219 -8.06 -0.21 -1.91
CA ILE A 219 -7.11 -0.42 -3.02
C ILE A 219 -6.68 -1.89 -3.13
N ASP A 220 -6.70 -2.63 -2.03
CA ASP A 220 -6.32 -4.05 -2.02
C ASP A 220 -7.39 -4.93 -2.67
N GLU A 221 -8.68 -4.62 -2.53
CA GLU A 221 -9.77 -5.28 -3.26
C GLU A 221 -9.68 -4.99 -4.76
N ILE A 222 -9.47 -3.72 -5.13
CA ILE A 222 -9.28 -3.32 -6.53
C ILE A 222 -8.08 -4.06 -7.13
N LYS A 223 -6.95 -4.12 -6.42
CA LYS A 223 -5.75 -4.84 -6.84
C LYS A 223 -6.04 -6.32 -7.08
N ARG A 224 -6.64 -7.02 -6.09
CA ARG A 224 -7.01 -8.44 -6.21
C ARG A 224 -7.91 -8.71 -7.42
N THR A 225 -8.90 -7.83 -7.64
CA THR A 225 -9.82 -7.93 -8.78
C THR A 225 -9.08 -7.78 -10.11
N VAL A 226 -8.19 -6.79 -10.21
CA VAL A 226 -7.40 -6.56 -11.43
C VAL A 226 -6.43 -7.72 -11.69
N GLU A 227 -5.73 -8.22 -10.68
CA GLU A 227 -4.84 -9.37 -10.79
C GLU A 227 -5.59 -10.64 -11.20
N TYR A 228 -6.77 -10.87 -10.62
CA TYR A 228 -7.63 -11.99 -11.01
C TYR A 228 -8.08 -11.90 -12.47
N CYS A 229 -8.54 -10.74 -12.91
CA CYS A 229 -9.02 -10.54 -14.29
C CYS A 229 -7.90 -10.62 -15.32
N ASN A 230 -6.75 -10.03 -15.02
CA ASN A 230 -5.64 -9.92 -15.96
C ASN A 230 -4.67 -11.11 -15.90
N GLN A 231 -4.72 -11.92 -14.84
CA GLN A 231 -3.78 -13.01 -14.56
C GLN A 231 -2.31 -12.54 -14.54
N LEU A 232 -2.08 -11.30 -14.12
CA LEU A 232 -0.79 -10.66 -13.98
C LEU A 232 -0.72 -9.94 -12.64
N PRO A 233 0.39 -10.04 -11.90
CA PRO A 233 0.56 -9.34 -10.63
C PRO A 233 0.75 -7.83 -10.86
N VAL A 234 0.24 -7.04 -9.92
CA VAL A 234 0.58 -5.62 -9.82
C VAL A 234 1.98 -5.50 -9.21
N ALA A 235 2.81 -4.63 -9.78
CA ALA A 235 4.17 -4.45 -9.30
C ALA A 235 4.19 -4.00 -7.82
N GLU A 236 5.05 -4.60 -7.00
CA GLU A 236 5.18 -4.30 -5.56
C GLU A 236 5.48 -2.82 -5.27
N ARG A 237 6.04 -2.10 -6.23
CA ARG A 237 6.36 -0.68 -6.16
C ARG A 237 5.46 0.19 -7.04
N SER A 238 4.30 -0.33 -7.46
CA SER A 238 3.30 0.48 -8.15
C SER A 238 2.86 1.63 -7.23
N PRO A 239 2.85 2.88 -7.69
CA PRO A 239 2.45 4.00 -6.85
C PRO A 239 1.10 3.74 -6.16
N TYR A 240 1.00 4.11 -4.90
CA TYR A 240 -0.16 3.97 -4.01
C TYR A 240 -0.65 2.53 -3.76
N GLY A 241 -0.63 1.64 -4.75
CA GLY A 241 -1.24 0.31 -4.66
C GLY A 241 -0.26 -0.85 -4.48
N GLY A 242 1.05 -0.64 -4.66
CA GLY A 242 2.07 -1.66 -4.44
C GLY A 242 2.23 -2.05 -2.97
N ASP A 243 2.68 -3.27 -2.70
CA ASP A 243 2.81 -3.77 -1.32
C ASP A 243 3.95 -3.10 -0.54
N LEU A 244 4.91 -2.47 -1.24
CA LEU A 244 6.07 -1.83 -0.62
C LEU A 244 5.99 -0.30 -0.55
N VAL A 245 4.90 0.32 -1.04
CA VAL A 245 4.84 1.79 -1.18
C VAL A 245 4.64 2.53 0.14
N TYR A 246 4.05 1.89 1.15
CA TYR A 246 3.88 2.45 2.49
C TYR A 246 4.88 1.87 3.49
N THR A 247 6.07 1.49 3.05
CA THR A 247 7.08 0.89 3.89
C THR A 247 8.30 1.79 4.05
N ALA A 248 8.89 1.79 5.22
CA ALA A 248 10.14 2.46 5.50
C ALA A 248 11.15 1.48 6.09
N PHE A 249 12.31 1.33 5.47
CA PHE A 249 13.37 0.41 5.92
C PHE A 249 14.44 1.11 6.76
N SER A 250 14.71 2.39 6.50
CA SER A 250 15.67 3.16 7.27
C SER A 250 15.12 3.53 8.63
N GLY A 251 15.88 3.27 9.70
CA GLY A 251 15.48 3.62 11.06
C GLY A 251 15.20 5.11 11.29
N SER A 252 15.88 6.00 10.56
CA SER A 252 15.62 7.44 10.61
C SER A 252 14.27 7.81 9.97
N HIS A 253 13.90 7.13 8.88
CA HIS A 253 12.59 7.33 8.24
C HIS A 253 11.47 6.79 9.14
N GLN A 254 11.63 5.61 9.72
CA GLN A 254 10.67 5.04 10.67
C GLN A 254 10.44 5.94 11.89
N ASP A 255 11.52 6.51 12.47
CA ASP A 255 11.41 7.46 13.58
C ASP A 255 10.69 8.75 13.16
N ALA A 256 10.94 9.25 11.96
CA ALA A 256 10.26 10.44 11.44
C ALA A 256 8.77 10.20 11.18
N ILE A 257 8.40 9.04 10.60
CA ILE A 257 7.00 8.65 10.38
C ILE A 257 6.27 8.54 11.74
N LYS A 258 6.87 7.84 12.71
CA LYS A 258 6.31 7.74 14.06
C LYS A 258 6.02 9.11 14.67
N LYS A 259 7.02 10.03 14.64
CA LYS A 259 6.85 11.40 15.12
C LYS A 259 5.79 12.18 14.35
N GLY A 260 5.65 11.93 13.05
CA GLY A 260 4.60 12.51 12.22
C GLY A 260 3.22 12.11 12.72
N PHE A 261 2.97 10.82 12.92
CA PHE A 261 1.70 10.34 13.46
C PHE A 261 1.41 10.89 14.89
N GLU A 262 2.42 10.90 15.77
CA GLU A 262 2.27 11.48 17.11
C GLU A 262 1.91 12.98 17.06
N ALA A 263 2.52 13.74 16.14
CA ALA A 263 2.21 15.15 15.93
C ALA A 263 0.80 15.36 15.37
N MET A 264 0.36 14.55 14.41
CA MET A 264 -1.01 14.58 13.87
C MET A 264 -2.04 14.29 14.96
N GLN A 265 -1.83 13.23 15.73
CA GLN A 265 -2.71 12.87 16.86
C GLN A 265 -2.80 13.99 17.90
N LYS A 266 -1.69 14.64 18.23
CA LYS A 266 -1.65 15.78 19.15
C LYS A 266 -2.46 16.96 18.57
N THR A 267 -2.27 17.30 17.30
CA THR A 267 -3.00 18.39 16.64
C THR A 267 -4.50 18.10 16.58
N ALA A 268 -4.90 16.86 16.30
CA ALA A 268 -6.30 16.43 16.32
C ALA A 268 -6.92 16.66 17.72
N THR A 269 -6.22 16.19 18.77
CA THR A 269 -6.66 16.36 20.16
C THR A 269 -6.77 17.84 20.57
N GLU A 270 -5.77 18.67 20.23
CA GLU A 270 -5.75 20.10 20.55
C GLU A 270 -6.81 20.91 19.81
N SER A 271 -7.13 20.51 18.57
CA SER A 271 -8.14 21.19 17.74
C SER A 271 -9.56 20.66 17.91
N GLY A 272 -9.73 19.50 18.55
CA GLY A 272 -11.01 18.82 18.70
C GLY A 272 -11.55 18.26 17.39
N LYS A 273 -10.68 17.96 16.43
CA LYS A 273 -10.98 17.40 15.11
C LYS A 273 -10.54 15.94 15.01
N GLU A 274 -11.14 15.20 14.09
CA GLU A 274 -10.61 13.90 13.70
C GLU A 274 -9.36 14.08 12.82
N ILE A 275 -8.48 13.07 12.78
CA ILE A 275 -7.25 13.12 11.96
C ILE A 275 -7.58 13.32 10.48
N SER A 276 -8.64 12.69 9.99
CA SER A 276 -9.13 12.81 8.61
C SER A 276 -9.60 14.22 8.20
N GLU A 277 -9.82 15.10 9.19
CA GLU A 277 -10.19 16.50 8.94
C GLU A 277 -8.98 17.45 8.93
N LEU A 278 -7.78 16.92 9.19
CA LEU A 278 -6.54 17.68 9.20
C LEU A 278 -5.82 17.56 7.85
N GLU A 279 -5.04 18.58 7.52
CA GLU A 279 -4.10 18.47 6.41
C GLU A 279 -3.05 17.40 6.72
N TRP A 280 -2.84 16.48 5.76
CA TRP A 280 -1.89 15.39 5.92
C TRP A 280 -0.45 15.89 6.05
N ALA A 281 0.25 15.52 7.12
CA ALA A 281 1.57 16.05 7.47
C ALA A 281 2.51 14.99 8.07
N VAL A 282 2.47 13.76 7.55
CA VAL A 282 3.40 12.71 7.97
C VAL A 282 4.57 12.60 6.99
N PRO A 283 5.83 12.70 7.45
CA PRO A 283 7.00 12.60 6.58
C PRO A 283 7.04 11.27 5.82
N TYR A 284 7.53 11.30 4.57
CA TYR A 284 7.72 10.14 3.69
C TYR A 284 6.45 9.43 3.20
N LEU A 285 5.27 9.88 3.60
CA LEU A 285 3.99 9.35 3.12
C LEU A 285 3.27 10.44 2.33
N PRO A 286 3.03 10.23 1.01
CA PRO A 286 2.39 11.26 0.16
C PRO A 286 0.91 11.48 0.48
N ILE A 287 0.23 10.46 1.00
CA ILE A 287 -1.17 10.49 1.46
C ILE A 287 -1.30 9.69 2.74
N ASP A 288 -2.43 9.82 3.42
CA ASP A 288 -2.80 8.93 4.52
C ASP A 288 -3.07 7.51 3.97
N PRO A 289 -2.38 6.46 4.43
CA PRO A 289 -2.69 5.10 4.02
C PRO A 289 -4.15 4.69 4.25
N MET A 290 -4.82 5.29 5.23
CA MET A 290 -6.25 5.02 5.49
C MET A 290 -7.17 5.49 4.36
N ASP A 291 -6.78 6.50 3.57
CA ASP A 291 -7.55 6.97 2.42
C ASP A 291 -7.69 5.91 1.32
N VAL A 292 -6.81 4.93 1.32
CA VAL A 292 -6.82 3.79 0.39
C VAL A 292 -7.11 2.46 1.08
N GLY A 293 -7.67 2.49 2.29
CA GLY A 293 -8.08 1.31 3.06
C GLY A 293 -6.92 0.53 3.69
N ARG A 294 -5.72 1.11 3.76
CA ARG A 294 -4.56 0.49 4.40
C ARG A 294 -4.34 1.02 5.81
N SER A 295 -3.73 0.19 6.64
CA SER A 295 -3.41 0.54 8.03
C SER A 295 -2.01 1.13 8.18
N TYR A 296 -1.79 1.81 9.28
CA TYR A 296 -0.48 2.37 9.63
C TYR A 296 0.57 1.30 9.96
N GLU A 297 0.15 0.15 10.45
CA GLU A 297 1.04 -0.96 10.81
C GLU A 297 1.80 -1.49 9.59
N ALA A 298 1.20 -1.41 8.39
CA ALA A 298 1.85 -1.80 7.14
C ALA A 298 2.95 -0.83 6.68
N VAL A 299 3.03 0.37 7.28
CA VAL A 299 3.99 1.41 6.89
C VAL A 299 5.40 1.13 7.40
N ILE A 300 5.53 0.50 8.57
CA ILE A 300 6.82 0.20 9.19
C ILE A 300 7.07 -1.30 9.11
N ARG A 301 8.03 -1.70 8.28
CA ARG A 301 8.51 -3.09 8.15
C ARG A 301 9.92 -3.22 8.70
N VAL A 302 10.22 -4.38 9.26
CA VAL A 302 11.54 -4.66 9.84
C VAL A 302 12.35 -5.55 8.93
N ASN A 303 13.58 -5.13 8.62
CA ASN A 303 14.59 -5.91 7.92
C ASN A 303 15.96 -5.64 8.52
N SER A 304 17.04 -6.19 7.95
CA SER A 304 18.41 -5.99 8.41
C SER A 304 18.88 -4.52 8.47
N GLN A 305 18.21 -3.61 7.72
CA GLN A 305 18.49 -2.17 7.73
C GLN A 305 17.59 -1.39 8.69
N SER A 306 16.59 -2.03 9.26
CA SER A 306 15.65 -1.40 10.19
C SER A 306 16.33 -1.21 11.54
N GLY A 307 16.39 0.04 11.99
CA GLY A 307 16.95 0.36 13.30
C GLY A 307 16.00 0.01 14.45
N LYS A 308 16.48 0.18 15.68
CA LYS A 308 15.74 -0.03 16.95
C LYS A 308 14.35 0.61 16.99
N GLY A 309 14.13 1.72 16.26
CA GLY A 309 12.85 2.45 16.27
C GLY A 309 11.69 1.66 15.66
N GLY A 310 11.90 0.98 14.53
CA GLY A 310 10.87 0.17 13.87
C GLY A 310 10.49 -1.06 14.68
N VAL A 311 11.48 -1.77 15.19
CA VAL A 311 11.27 -2.94 16.07
C VAL A 311 10.48 -2.57 17.32
N ALA A 312 10.87 -1.48 17.99
CA ALA A 312 10.20 -1.01 19.21
C ALA A 312 8.77 -0.51 18.93
N TYR A 313 8.55 0.12 17.79
CA TYR A 313 7.21 0.58 17.42
C TYR A 313 6.24 -0.59 17.24
N LEU A 314 6.60 -1.62 16.48
CA LEU A 314 5.75 -2.79 16.26
C LEU A 314 5.41 -3.53 17.56
N LEU A 315 6.38 -3.72 18.45
CA LEU A 315 6.10 -4.36 19.75
C LEU A 315 5.20 -3.50 20.64
N LYS A 316 5.30 -2.17 20.55
CA LYS A 316 4.44 -1.26 21.31
C LYS A 316 3.03 -1.23 20.75
N SER A 317 2.85 -1.11 19.40
CA SER A 317 1.54 -1.03 18.75
C SER A 317 0.76 -2.33 18.85
N ASP A 318 1.40 -3.45 18.56
CA ASP A 318 0.70 -4.72 18.35
C ASP A 318 0.63 -5.57 19.62
N HIS A 319 1.60 -5.38 20.55
CA HIS A 319 1.72 -6.21 21.77
C HIS A 319 1.75 -5.40 23.07
N SER A 320 1.54 -4.08 22.99
CA SER A 320 1.53 -3.17 24.15
C SER A 320 2.82 -3.23 25.01
N LEU A 321 3.97 -3.53 24.37
CA LEU A 321 5.28 -3.62 25.03
C LEU A 321 6.10 -2.36 24.78
N ASP A 322 6.19 -1.48 25.78
CA ASP A 322 7.03 -0.27 25.74
C ASP A 322 8.43 -0.57 26.25
N LEU A 323 9.28 -1.09 25.36
CA LEU A 323 10.63 -1.53 25.73
C LEU A 323 11.52 -0.37 26.19
N PRO A 324 12.29 -0.54 27.29
CA PRO A 324 13.35 0.39 27.66
C PRO A 324 14.38 0.59 26.55
N ARG A 325 14.93 1.80 26.39
CA ARG A 325 15.81 2.16 25.28
C ARG A 325 16.99 1.21 25.09
N LYS A 326 17.61 0.73 26.17
CA LYS A 326 18.74 -0.20 26.11
C LYS A 326 18.29 -1.59 25.60
N LEU A 327 17.11 -2.06 26.05
CA LEU A 327 16.51 -3.29 25.59
C LEU A 327 16.12 -3.21 24.10
N GLN A 328 15.61 -2.05 23.63
CA GLN A 328 15.36 -1.81 22.20
C GLN A 328 16.63 -2.01 21.37
N ILE A 329 17.78 -1.56 21.87
CA ILE A 329 19.08 -1.73 21.20
C ILE A 329 19.51 -3.20 21.21
N GLU A 330 19.34 -3.89 22.33
CA GLU A 330 19.69 -5.31 22.46
C GLU A 330 18.83 -6.16 21.54
N PHE A 331 17.52 -5.98 21.57
CA PHE A 331 16.59 -6.75 20.76
C PHE A 331 16.75 -6.47 19.25
N SER A 332 17.02 -5.23 18.86
CA SER A 332 17.35 -4.92 17.47
C SER A 332 18.54 -5.73 16.94
N ARG A 333 19.56 -5.98 17.77
CA ARG A 333 20.71 -6.81 17.37
C ARG A 333 20.33 -8.27 17.22
N VAL A 334 19.42 -8.78 18.05
CA VAL A 334 18.88 -10.16 17.92
C VAL A 334 18.15 -10.31 16.58
N VAL A 335 17.24 -9.37 16.27
CA VAL A 335 16.49 -9.36 15.00
C VAL A 335 17.44 -9.22 13.82
N GLN A 336 18.42 -8.31 13.89
CA GLN A 336 19.40 -8.09 12.83
C GLN A 336 20.23 -9.35 12.57
N GLY A 337 20.68 -10.04 13.62
CA GLY A 337 21.45 -11.29 13.45
C GLY A 337 20.68 -12.38 12.71
N LEU A 338 19.36 -12.48 12.94
CA LEU A 338 18.49 -13.42 12.23
C LEU A 338 18.25 -12.98 10.77
N THR A 339 17.92 -11.70 10.55
CA THR A 339 17.67 -11.19 9.20
C THR A 339 18.89 -11.17 8.31
N ASP A 340 20.08 -10.96 8.87
CA ASP A 340 21.35 -11.04 8.13
C ASP A 340 21.65 -12.48 7.68
N SER A 341 21.18 -13.50 8.42
CA SER A 341 21.39 -14.90 8.09
C SER A 341 20.34 -15.49 7.14
N GLU A 342 19.08 -15.10 7.28
CA GLU A 342 17.95 -15.65 6.53
C GLU A 342 17.55 -14.76 5.34
N GLY A 343 17.88 -13.47 5.38
CA GLY A 343 17.46 -12.46 4.40
C GLY A 343 15.98 -12.10 4.54
N GLY A 344 15.56 -11.02 3.84
CA GLY A 344 14.16 -10.66 3.74
C GLY A 344 13.63 -9.72 4.83
N GLU A 345 12.31 -9.58 4.85
CA GLU A 345 11.56 -8.78 5.81
C GLU A 345 11.03 -9.66 6.94
N VAL A 346 10.85 -9.06 8.13
CA VAL A 346 10.27 -9.72 9.30
C VAL A 346 8.90 -9.12 9.53
N SER A 347 7.84 -9.94 9.46
CA SER A 347 6.49 -9.52 9.81
C SER A 347 6.36 -9.24 11.31
N SER A 348 5.29 -8.54 11.72
CA SER A 348 5.01 -8.28 13.15
C SER A 348 4.86 -9.59 13.94
N GLU A 349 4.16 -10.59 13.38
CA GLU A 349 4.00 -11.91 13.99
C GLU A 349 5.36 -12.60 14.17
N LYS A 350 6.23 -12.55 13.15
CA LYS A 350 7.56 -13.16 13.23
C LYS A 350 8.45 -12.42 14.22
N LEU A 351 8.32 -11.09 14.31
CA LEU A 351 9.02 -10.27 15.30
C LEU A 351 8.60 -10.68 16.73
N TRP A 352 7.30 -10.92 16.92
CA TRP A 352 6.77 -11.39 18.19
C TRP A 352 7.29 -12.79 18.55
N GLU A 353 7.32 -13.73 17.60
CA GLU A 353 7.93 -15.05 17.82
C GLU A 353 9.40 -14.94 18.25
N ILE A 354 10.18 -14.08 17.57
CA ILE A 354 11.59 -13.84 17.92
C ILE A 354 11.69 -13.26 19.34
N PHE A 355 10.82 -12.31 19.69
CA PHE A 355 10.81 -11.73 21.03
C PHE A 355 10.44 -12.75 22.11
N GLN A 356 9.43 -13.58 21.87
CA GLN A 356 9.05 -14.67 22.75
C GLN A 356 10.18 -15.68 22.91
N ASP A 357 10.77 -16.12 21.82
CA ASP A 357 11.88 -17.07 21.83
C ASP A 357 13.11 -16.55 22.54
N GLU A 358 13.37 -15.25 22.49
CA GLU A 358 14.56 -14.65 23.11
C GLU A 358 14.34 -14.29 24.59
N TYR A 359 13.18 -13.76 24.97
CA TYR A 359 12.98 -13.17 26.30
C TYR A 359 11.92 -13.85 27.16
N LEU A 360 10.92 -14.50 26.56
CA LEU A 360 9.82 -15.09 27.34
C LEU A 360 10.00 -16.59 27.52
N PRO A 361 9.99 -17.11 28.76
CA PRO A 361 10.11 -18.53 28.98
C PRO A 361 8.87 -19.29 28.47
N ALA A 362 9.06 -20.18 27.52
CA ALA A 362 8.02 -21.12 27.11
C ALA A 362 7.85 -22.20 28.19
N PRO A 363 6.60 -22.67 28.45
CA PRO A 363 6.38 -23.83 29.30
C PRO A 363 7.14 -25.02 28.73
N MET A 364 7.92 -25.72 29.57
CA MET A 364 8.79 -26.83 29.11
C MET A 364 8.03 -28.05 28.57
N GLU A 365 6.73 -28.14 28.71
CA GLU A 365 5.88 -29.16 28.07
C GLU A 365 5.87 -29.07 26.53
N LYS A 366 6.34 -27.98 25.95
CA LYS A 366 6.34 -27.75 24.51
C LYS A 366 7.71 -27.68 23.85
N SER A 367 8.82 -27.74 24.59
CA SER A 367 10.15 -27.71 23.97
C SER A 367 11.17 -28.45 24.78
N GLU A 368 11.80 -29.46 24.22
CA GLU A 368 13.03 -30.03 24.72
C GLU A 368 14.09 -28.93 24.80
N LEU A 369 14.41 -28.46 26.03
CA LEU A 369 15.59 -27.66 26.39
C LEU A 369 15.73 -26.22 25.82
N LYS A 370 14.70 -25.60 25.28
CA LYS A 370 14.85 -24.25 24.67
C LYS A 370 15.07 -23.11 25.70
N TRP A 371 14.76 -23.32 26.98
CA TRP A 371 14.72 -22.25 27.98
C TRP A 371 15.50 -22.47 29.26
N GLY A 372 16.74 -22.74 29.14
CA GLY A 372 17.67 -22.55 30.24
C GLY A 372 17.42 -23.41 31.50
N ARG A 373 18.16 -23.07 32.53
CA ARG A 373 18.25 -23.87 33.74
C ARG A 373 17.05 -23.73 34.66
N PHE A 374 16.51 -22.52 34.80
CA PHE A 374 15.54 -22.20 35.85
C PHE A 374 14.12 -21.92 35.35
N GLU A 375 13.11 -22.40 36.12
CA GLU A 375 11.71 -22.06 35.95
C GLU A 375 11.02 -21.87 37.31
N LEU A 376 10.31 -20.75 37.49
CA LEU A 376 9.52 -20.48 38.69
C LEU A 376 8.22 -21.29 38.67
N LYS A 377 8.02 -22.20 39.62
CA LYS A 377 6.81 -23.02 39.76
C LYS A 377 5.80 -22.43 40.74
N ARG A 378 6.28 -21.95 41.89
CA ARG A 378 5.43 -21.32 42.90
C ARG A 378 6.23 -20.26 43.67
N MET A 379 5.55 -19.25 44.17
CA MET A 379 6.11 -18.27 45.08
C MET A 379 5.12 -17.91 46.18
N LYS A 380 5.66 -17.57 47.33
CA LYS A 380 4.96 -16.97 48.47
C LYS A 380 5.82 -15.89 49.06
N THR A 381 5.26 -14.70 49.20
CA THR A 381 5.91 -13.56 49.86
C THR A 381 5.27 -13.29 51.21
N GLU A 382 6.10 -13.06 52.22
CA GLU A 382 5.69 -12.59 53.54
C GLU A 382 6.47 -11.30 53.83
N SER A 383 5.75 -10.20 54.08
CA SER A 383 6.37 -8.89 54.45
C SER A 383 6.21 -8.64 55.89
N GLU A 384 7.30 -8.29 56.58
CA GLU A 384 7.30 -7.87 58.00
C GLU A 384 7.20 -6.35 58.10
N MET A 385 6.79 -5.83 59.26
CA MET A 385 6.56 -4.40 59.46
C MET A 385 7.85 -3.55 59.44
N ASP A 386 9.01 -4.18 59.56
CA ASP A 386 10.34 -3.56 59.46
C ASP A 386 10.83 -3.38 58.02
N GLY A 387 10.05 -3.84 57.00
CA GLY A 387 10.33 -3.68 55.59
C GLY A 387 11.14 -4.83 54.97
N GLU A 388 11.46 -5.86 55.75
CA GLU A 388 12.08 -7.06 55.21
C GLU A 388 11.01 -7.95 54.53
N VAL A 389 11.32 -8.43 53.32
CA VAL A 389 10.48 -9.38 52.57
C VAL A 389 11.13 -10.74 52.58
N LYS A 390 10.40 -11.74 53.09
CA LYS A 390 10.76 -13.16 53.00
C LYS A 390 10.06 -13.77 51.80
N LEU A 391 10.86 -14.33 50.91
CA LEU A 391 10.41 -15.02 49.71
C LEU A 391 10.62 -16.52 49.85
N GLN A 392 9.58 -17.31 49.66
CA GLN A 392 9.64 -18.76 49.55
C GLN A 392 9.24 -19.16 48.14
N ILE A 393 10.03 -19.99 47.44
CA ILE A 393 9.79 -20.39 46.09
C ILE A 393 9.95 -21.92 45.90
N VAL A 394 9.25 -22.43 44.90
CA VAL A 394 9.59 -23.68 44.27
C VAL A 394 10.17 -23.36 42.90
N LEU A 395 11.44 -23.65 42.72
CA LEU A 395 12.20 -23.38 41.52
C LEU A 395 12.55 -24.73 40.88
N ARG A 396 12.27 -24.89 39.59
CA ARG A 396 12.87 -25.99 38.87
C ARG A 396 14.28 -25.56 38.44
N ASP A 397 15.27 -26.41 38.74
CA ASP A 397 16.68 -26.32 38.34
C ASP A 397 17.04 -27.54 37.49
N GLY A 398 17.04 -27.37 36.16
CA GLY A 398 17.14 -28.51 35.24
C GLY A 398 15.96 -29.46 35.41
N ASP A 399 16.25 -30.73 35.77
CA ASP A 399 15.23 -31.76 35.97
C ASP A 399 14.74 -31.90 37.43
N LYS A 400 15.20 -31.01 38.33
CA LYS A 400 14.88 -31.07 39.77
C LYS A 400 14.04 -29.90 40.23
N GLU A 401 13.06 -30.14 41.09
CA GLU A 401 12.40 -29.09 41.84
C GLU A 401 13.16 -28.82 43.14
N VAL A 402 13.44 -27.56 43.40
CA VAL A 402 14.16 -27.09 44.61
C VAL A 402 13.26 -26.12 45.31
N GLU A 403 12.97 -26.40 46.60
CA GLU A 403 12.38 -25.46 47.50
C GLU A 403 13.48 -24.56 48.11
N ALA A 404 13.32 -23.26 48.02
CA ALA A 404 14.30 -22.32 48.49
C ALA A 404 13.60 -21.10 49.14
N SER A 405 14.30 -20.46 50.09
CA SER A 405 13.84 -19.26 50.71
C SER A 405 14.99 -18.26 50.86
N GLY A 406 14.65 -16.98 50.73
CA GLY A 406 15.58 -15.87 50.91
C GLY A 406 14.88 -14.66 51.46
N THR A 407 15.67 -13.72 52.01
CA THR A 407 15.18 -12.43 52.51
C THR A 407 15.85 -11.26 51.80
N GLY A 408 15.19 -10.14 51.75
CA GLY A 408 15.70 -8.94 51.11
C GLY A 408 14.78 -7.73 51.34
N ASN A 409 15.16 -6.58 50.82
CA ASN A 409 14.35 -5.34 50.90
C ASN A 409 13.18 -5.33 49.90
N GLY A 410 12.94 -6.44 49.21
CA GLY A 410 11.85 -6.65 48.27
C GLY A 410 11.95 -8.01 47.60
N PRO A 411 10.91 -8.44 46.83
CA PRO A 411 10.86 -9.75 46.20
C PRO A 411 12.04 -10.04 45.26
N ILE A 412 12.47 -9.05 44.46
CA ILE A 412 13.62 -9.16 43.56
C ILE A 412 14.89 -9.41 44.34
N SER A 413 15.17 -8.61 45.37
CA SER A 413 16.37 -8.74 46.20
C SER A 413 16.42 -10.09 46.93
N ALA A 414 15.30 -10.55 47.48
CA ALA A 414 15.20 -11.87 48.10
C ALA A 414 15.45 -13.00 47.10
N PHE A 415 14.97 -12.83 45.85
CA PHE A 415 15.19 -13.83 44.78
C PHE A 415 16.64 -13.89 44.31
N LEU A 416 17.32 -12.73 44.19
CA LEU A 416 18.74 -12.69 43.87
C LEU A 416 19.59 -13.39 44.93
N ALA A 417 19.24 -13.27 46.21
CA ALA A 417 19.89 -14.01 47.29
C ALA A 417 19.70 -15.54 47.13
N ILE A 418 18.51 -15.99 46.75
CA ILE A 418 18.24 -17.40 46.46
C ILE A 418 19.10 -17.90 45.27
N LEU A 419 19.17 -17.14 44.20
CA LEU A 419 19.99 -17.50 43.02
C LEU A 419 21.48 -17.55 43.37
N GLY A 420 21.97 -16.64 44.17
CA GLY A 420 23.33 -16.66 44.71
C GLY A 420 23.64 -17.94 45.50
N ALA A 421 22.71 -18.44 46.34
CA ALA A 421 22.82 -19.72 47.01
C ALA A 421 22.79 -20.92 46.09
N GLN A 422 22.22 -20.79 44.86
CA GLN A 422 22.26 -21.82 43.79
C GLN A 422 23.49 -21.66 42.87
N GLY A 423 24.45 -20.81 43.25
CA GLY A 423 25.71 -20.60 42.52
C GLY A 423 25.60 -19.63 41.31
N VAL A 424 24.57 -18.80 41.26
CA VAL A 424 24.42 -17.81 40.20
C VAL A 424 24.54 -16.40 40.79
N GLU A 425 25.75 -15.85 40.66
CA GLU A 425 25.99 -14.46 41.08
C GLU A 425 25.32 -13.50 40.07
N THR A 426 24.38 -12.72 40.60
CA THR A 426 23.57 -11.82 39.78
C THR A 426 23.42 -10.48 40.46
N ARG A 427 23.65 -9.38 39.73
CA ARG A 427 23.47 -8.02 40.21
C ARG A 427 22.43 -7.28 39.37
N LEU A 428 21.45 -6.67 40.05
CA LEU A 428 20.47 -5.80 39.43
C LEU A 428 21.12 -4.48 39.00
N LEU A 429 20.94 -4.08 37.74
CA LEU A 429 21.44 -2.80 37.22
C LEU A 429 20.31 -1.80 36.97
N ASP A 430 19.18 -2.26 36.42
CA ASP A 430 18.03 -1.41 36.11
C ASP A 430 16.72 -2.22 36.16
N TYR A 431 15.61 -1.55 36.45
CA TYR A 431 14.30 -2.16 36.57
C TYR A 431 13.22 -1.18 36.13
N ILE A 432 12.40 -1.63 35.18
CA ILE A 432 11.26 -0.87 34.64
C ILE A 432 10.07 -1.82 34.51
N GLU A 433 8.89 -1.33 34.83
CA GLU A 433 7.63 -2.06 34.62
C GLU A 433 6.53 -1.14 34.10
N HIS A 434 5.56 -1.72 33.43
CA HIS A 434 4.32 -1.05 33.01
C HIS A 434 3.18 -2.05 32.85
N THR A 435 1.94 -1.54 32.86
CA THR A 435 0.75 -2.34 32.56
C THR A 435 0.55 -2.43 31.03
N MET A 436 0.25 -3.63 30.52
CA MET A 436 0.02 -3.86 29.10
C MET A 436 -1.42 -3.54 28.66
N SER A 437 -2.36 -3.44 29.58
CA SER A 437 -3.77 -3.09 29.32
C SER A 437 -4.38 -2.37 30.51
N ALA A 438 -5.57 -1.78 30.31
CA ALA A 438 -6.33 -1.17 31.40
C ALA A 438 -7.31 -2.21 32.00
N GLY A 439 -7.54 -2.14 33.33
CA GLY A 439 -8.52 -2.97 34.05
C GLY A 439 -7.91 -3.83 35.17
N GLY A 440 -8.77 -4.51 35.91
CA GLY A 440 -8.36 -5.32 37.08
C GLY A 440 -7.61 -6.62 36.74
N ASP A 441 -7.74 -7.08 35.49
CA ASP A 441 -7.08 -8.27 34.96
C ASP A 441 -5.88 -7.93 34.05
N ALA A 442 -5.40 -6.67 34.13
CA ALA A 442 -4.28 -6.20 33.33
C ALA A 442 -3.00 -6.98 33.63
N GLN A 443 -2.28 -7.36 32.59
CA GLN A 443 -0.95 -7.94 32.72
C GLN A 443 0.09 -6.84 32.92
N ALA A 444 1.13 -7.13 33.72
CA ALA A 444 2.32 -6.31 33.87
C ALA A 444 3.47 -6.89 33.06
N ALA A 445 4.19 -6.02 32.36
CA ALA A 445 5.47 -6.34 31.74
C ALA A 445 6.60 -5.76 32.60
N SER A 446 7.53 -6.61 33.04
CA SER A 446 8.72 -6.24 33.78
C SER A 446 9.97 -6.42 32.95
N TYR A 447 10.85 -5.45 32.92
CA TYR A 447 12.13 -5.43 32.22
C TYR A 447 13.25 -5.24 33.22
N ILE A 448 14.21 -6.13 33.27
CA ILE A 448 15.28 -6.11 34.23
C ILE A 448 16.64 -6.24 33.54
N GLU A 449 17.52 -5.25 33.76
CA GLU A 449 18.91 -5.31 33.34
C GLU A 449 19.76 -5.95 34.44
N LEU A 450 20.44 -7.03 34.12
CA LEU A 450 21.24 -7.82 35.07
C LEU A 450 22.70 -7.90 34.61
N ASP A 451 23.61 -7.85 35.56
CA ASP A 451 24.99 -8.33 35.38
C ASP A 451 25.09 -9.73 36.00
N ILE A 452 25.38 -10.70 35.14
CA ILE A 452 25.46 -12.11 35.46
C ILE A 452 26.85 -12.61 35.06
N ALA A 453 27.72 -12.81 36.04
CA ALA A 453 29.09 -13.23 35.86
C ALA A 453 29.86 -12.37 34.82
N GLY A 454 29.65 -11.04 34.82
CA GLY A 454 30.27 -10.07 33.91
C GLY A 454 29.58 -9.90 32.56
N LYS A 455 28.46 -10.58 32.31
CA LYS A 455 27.62 -10.37 31.13
C LYS A 455 26.42 -9.50 31.49
N THR A 456 26.24 -8.37 30.83
CA THR A 456 25.07 -7.50 31.00
C THR A 456 24.00 -7.88 29.97
N LEU A 457 22.84 -8.29 30.47
CA LEU A 457 21.70 -8.74 29.66
C LEU A 457 20.37 -8.24 30.22
N TRP A 458 19.38 -8.08 29.35
CA TRP A 458 18.00 -7.84 29.75
C TRP A 458 17.22 -9.13 29.88
N GLY A 459 16.36 -9.21 30.91
CA GLY A 459 15.31 -10.21 31.02
C GLY A 459 13.95 -9.56 30.99
N VAL A 460 12.95 -10.28 30.49
CA VAL A 460 11.55 -9.82 30.40
C VAL A 460 10.64 -10.85 31.05
N GLY A 461 9.65 -10.36 31.82
CA GLY A 461 8.61 -11.19 32.40
C GLY A 461 7.25 -10.56 32.23
N ILE A 462 6.24 -11.36 31.93
CA ILE A 462 4.86 -10.94 31.78
C ILE A 462 4.00 -11.80 32.70
N ASP A 463 3.20 -11.16 33.54
CA ASP A 463 2.24 -11.81 34.43
C ASP A 463 1.16 -10.85 34.90
N SER A 464 0.02 -11.37 35.38
CA SER A 464 -1.01 -10.57 36.06
C SER A 464 -0.60 -10.10 37.45
N ASP A 465 0.36 -10.78 38.09
CA ASP A 465 0.96 -10.37 39.38
C ASP A 465 2.32 -9.72 39.13
N ILE A 466 2.48 -8.50 39.61
CA ILE A 466 3.68 -7.66 39.41
C ILE A 466 4.95 -8.33 39.97
N ALA A 467 4.86 -8.95 41.15
CA ALA A 467 6.00 -9.61 41.77
C ALA A 467 6.40 -10.84 40.94
N THR A 468 5.43 -11.63 40.44
CA THR A 468 5.66 -12.77 39.57
C THR A 468 6.27 -12.35 38.25
N SER A 469 5.80 -11.26 37.60
CA SER A 469 6.37 -10.74 36.35
C SER A 469 7.84 -10.34 36.56
N SER A 470 8.17 -9.70 37.68
CA SER A 470 9.53 -9.31 37.99
C SER A 470 10.46 -10.50 38.18
N LEU A 471 10.03 -11.54 38.93
CA LEU A 471 10.84 -12.74 39.11
C LEU A 471 11.01 -13.53 37.80
N LYS A 472 9.98 -13.59 36.93
CA LYS A 472 10.09 -14.12 35.60
C LYS A 472 11.11 -13.36 34.76
N ALA A 473 11.17 -12.02 34.89
CA ALA A 473 12.17 -11.22 34.19
C ALA A 473 13.60 -11.55 34.65
N VAL A 474 13.82 -11.73 35.97
CA VAL A 474 15.13 -12.19 36.48
C VAL A 474 15.50 -13.55 35.91
N ILE A 475 14.58 -14.52 35.93
CA ILE A 475 14.80 -15.86 35.36
C ILE A 475 15.11 -15.79 33.88
N SER A 476 14.39 -14.97 33.12
CA SER A 476 14.66 -14.73 31.70
C SER A 476 16.11 -14.31 31.47
N GLY A 477 16.58 -13.27 32.18
CA GLY A 477 17.95 -12.77 32.05
C GLY A 477 18.99 -13.83 32.45
N VAL A 478 18.79 -14.55 33.55
CA VAL A 478 19.69 -15.60 34.02
C VAL A 478 19.77 -16.74 33.02
N ASN A 479 18.64 -17.25 32.55
CA ASN A 479 18.60 -18.35 31.57
C ASN A 479 19.27 -17.96 30.26
N ARG A 480 19.06 -16.71 29.78
CA ARG A 480 19.75 -16.18 28.60
C ARG A 480 21.27 -16.13 28.78
N ALA A 481 21.75 -15.70 29.95
CA ALA A 481 23.18 -15.66 30.24
C ALA A 481 23.83 -17.05 30.29
N ILE A 482 23.10 -18.07 30.77
CA ILE A 482 23.57 -19.46 30.84
C ILE A 482 23.51 -20.14 29.46
N ARG A 483 22.51 -19.80 28.65
CA ARG A 483 22.33 -20.33 27.29
C ARG A 483 23.41 -19.81 26.32
N ALA A 484 23.83 -18.59 26.47
CA ALA A 484 24.84 -17.92 25.65
C ALA A 484 26.26 -18.32 26.10
#